data_05b70b553d95b984aa24e1b51cdd6770
#
_entry.id   05b70b553d95b984aa24e1b51cdd6770
#
_cell.length_a   1.000
_cell.length_b   1.000
_cell.length_c   1.000
_cell.angle_alpha   90.00
_cell.angle_beta   90.00
_cell.angle_gamma   90.00
#
_symmetry.space_group_name_H-M   'P 1'
#
loop_
_entity.id
_entity.type
_entity.pdbx_description
1 polymer ?
#
loop_
_entity_poly.entity_id
_entity_poly.type
_entity_poly.pdbx_seq_one_letter_code
_entity_poly.pdbx_strand_id
1 'polypeptide(L)'
;MPRIPVINTSHLDRIDELLVDNIDTGEFKLHRSVFTDEALFDLEMKYIFEGNWVYLAHESQIPNNNDYYTTYIGRQPIIIARNRNGELNAMINACSHRGAQLCRYKRGNKATYTCPFHGWTFNNSGKLLKVKDPTDAGYSDCFNQDGSHDLKKVARFESYKGFLFGSLNPDVPSLEEFLGEATKIIDMIVDQSEHGLEVLRGSSTYTYEGNWKLTAENGADGYHVSAVHWNYAATTQHRKETQAADNIRAMSAGSWGKQGGGSYGFENGHMLLWTQWANPEDRPNFPKADEYTEKYGEAMSKWMIERSRNLCLYPNVYLMDQFGSQIRVLRPLSVNRTEVTIYCIAPKGEAPEARARRIRQYEDFFNASGMATPDDLEEFRACQAGYAGIALEWNDMCRGSKHWIYGPDDAANEIGLKPMLSGIKTEDEGLYLAQHQYWLKTMKHAIASEKEIADQGETA
;
A
#
# COMPACT_ATOMS: atom_id res chain seq x y z
N MET A 1 -17.11 -21.09 -36.27
CA MET A 1 -15.72 -21.12 -35.77
C MET A 1 -15.63 -22.31 -34.82
N PRO A 2 -14.66 -23.22 -34.97
CA PRO A 2 -14.47 -24.31 -34.03
C PRO A 2 -14.11 -23.71 -32.68
N ARG A 3 -14.81 -24.15 -31.62
CA ARG A 3 -14.45 -23.84 -30.25
C ARG A 3 -13.07 -24.46 -29.97
N ILE A 4 -12.05 -23.64 -29.74
CA ILE A 4 -10.79 -24.11 -29.19
C ILE A 4 -11.12 -24.68 -27.81
N PRO A 5 -10.78 -25.97 -27.53
CA PRO A 5 -11.00 -26.53 -26.22
C PRO A 5 -10.18 -25.69 -25.24
N VAL A 6 -10.81 -25.03 -24.30
CA VAL A 6 -10.15 -24.45 -23.13
C VAL A 6 -9.61 -25.64 -22.36
N ILE A 7 -8.31 -25.91 -22.46
CA ILE A 7 -7.60 -26.83 -21.59
C ILE A 7 -7.57 -26.12 -20.24
N ASN A 8 -8.53 -26.42 -19.39
CA ASN A 8 -8.62 -25.89 -18.03
C ASN A 8 -7.63 -26.67 -17.14
N THR A 9 -6.34 -26.51 -17.42
CA THR A 9 -5.31 -26.83 -16.42
C THR A 9 -5.34 -25.69 -15.43
N SER A 10 -5.79 -25.97 -14.21
CA SER A 10 -5.82 -24.97 -13.13
C SER A 10 -4.42 -24.34 -13.00
N HIS A 11 -4.32 -23.01 -13.08
CA HIS A 11 -3.06 -22.30 -12.84
C HIS A 11 -2.50 -22.59 -11.44
N LEU A 12 -3.37 -23.05 -10.52
CA LEU A 12 -2.95 -23.48 -9.19
C LEU A 12 -2.03 -24.72 -9.23
N ASP A 13 -2.26 -25.64 -10.16
CA ASP A 13 -1.41 -26.84 -10.30
C ASP A 13 -0.07 -26.52 -10.96
N ARG A 14 0.02 -25.40 -11.63
CA ARG A 14 1.20 -24.93 -12.36
C ARG A 14 1.80 -23.64 -11.77
N ILE A 15 1.57 -23.38 -10.49
CA ILE A 15 1.96 -22.13 -9.84
C ILE A 15 3.46 -21.81 -10.02
N ASP A 16 4.33 -22.80 -10.02
CA ASP A 16 5.77 -22.65 -10.22
C ASP A 16 6.14 -22.17 -11.64
N GLU A 17 5.26 -22.39 -12.62
CA GLU A 17 5.49 -22.02 -14.01
C GLU A 17 5.04 -20.57 -14.31
N LEU A 18 4.37 -19.88 -13.35
CA LEU A 18 3.84 -18.54 -13.60
C LEU A 18 4.89 -17.41 -13.47
N LEU A 19 6.05 -17.71 -12.91
CA LEU A 19 7.18 -16.79 -12.85
C LEU A 19 8.42 -17.46 -13.44
N VAL A 20 8.99 -16.87 -14.49
CA VAL A 20 10.30 -17.23 -15.00
C VAL A 20 11.33 -16.32 -14.33
N ASP A 21 12.27 -16.92 -13.65
CA ASP A 21 13.36 -16.27 -12.93
C ASP A 21 14.65 -16.99 -13.25
N ASN A 22 15.26 -16.67 -14.38
CA ASN A 22 16.46 -17.31 -14.87
C ASN A 22 17.60 -16.30 -15.03
N ILE A 23 18.44 -16.23 -14.00
CA ILE A 23 19.61 -15.35 -13.94
C ILE A 23 20.67 -15.70 -15.00
N ASP A 24 20.81 -16.97 -15.36
CA ASP A 24 21.86 -17.42 -16.26
C ASP A 24 21.58 -17.00 -17.71
N THR A 25 20.30 -16.98 -18.10
CA THR A 25 19.85 -16.53 -19.41
C THR A 25 19.46 -15.05 -19.45
N GLY A 26 19.24 -14.43 -18.27
CA GLY A 26 18.70 -13.08 -18.15
C GLY A 26 17.22 -13.01 -18.54
N GLU A 27 16.49 -14.11 -18.44
CA GLU A 27 15.07 -14.20 -18.79
C GLU A 27 14.21 -14.11 -17.53
N PHE A 28 13.43 -13.03 -17.43
CA PHE A 28 12.53 -12.74 -16.32
C PHE A 28 11.15 -12.39 -16.86
N LYS A 29 10.15 -13.21 -16.55
CA LYS A 29 8.79 -13.07 -17.09
C LYS A 29 7.74 -13.45 -16.07
N LEU A 30 6.60 -12.76 -16.11
CA LEU A 30 5.42 -13.07 -15.32
C LEU A 30 4.27 -13.47 -16.24
N HIS A 31 3.64 -14.60 -15.95
CA HIS A 31 2.49 -15.07 -16.73
C HIS A 31 1.26 -14.18 -16.48
N ARG A 32 0.57 -13.78 -17.55
CA ARG A 32 -0.55 -12.83 -17.48
C ARG A 32 -1.77 -13.34 -16.71
N SER A 33 -1.92 -14.66 -16.55
CA SER A 33 -2.97 -15.23 -15.69
C SER A 33 -2.91 -14.74 -14.25
N VAL A 34 -1.74 -14.32 -13.76
CA VAL A 34 -1.57 -13.72 -12.41
C VAL A 34 -2.46 -12.48 -12.23
N PHE A 35 -2.84 -11.82 -13.33
CA PHE A 35 -3.70 -10.64 -13.32
C PHE A 35 -5.19 -10.94 -13.62
N THR A 36 -5.53 -12.16 -14.06
CA THR A 36 -6.86 -12.47 -14.60
C THR A 36 -7.53 -13.70 -14.00
N ASP A 37 -6.78 -14.56 -13.32
CA ASP A 37 -7.32 -15.81 -12.75
C ASP A 37 -8.03 -15.53 -11.42
N GLU A 38 -9.34 -15.87 -11.34
CA GLU A 38 -10.16 -15.65 -10.15
C GLU A 38 -9.77 -16.55 -8.97
N ALA A 39 -9.29 -17.76 -9.24
CA ALA A 39 -8.88 -18.67 -8.18
C ALA A 39 -7.59 -18.22 -7.51
N LEU A 40 -6.63 -17.72 -8.31
CA LEU A 40 -5.43 -17.05 -7.78
C LEU A 40 -5.82 -15.82 -6.95
N PHE A 41 -6.74 -15.00 -7.45
CA PHE A 41 -7.22 -13.83 -6.74
C PHE A 41 -7.88 -14.17 -5.39
N ASP A 42 -8.68 -15.22 -5.33
CA ASP A 42 -9.29 -15.64 -4.06
C ASP A 42 -8.26 -16.07 -3.02
N LEU A 43 -7.20 -16.77 -3.45
CA LEU A 43 -6.06 -17.10 -2.58
C LEU A 43 -5.27 -15.84 -2.16
N GLU A 44 -5.05 -14.90 -3.06
CA GLU A 44 -4.45 -13.60 -2.72
C GLU A 44 -5.26 -12.88 -1.62
N MET A 45 -6.57 -12.83 -1.77
CA MET A 45 -7.42 -12.21 -0.74
C MET A 45 -7.28 -12.89 0.61
N LYS A 46 -7.23 -14.22 0.66
CA LYS A 46 -7.15 -14.99 1.90
C LYS A 46 -5.75 -14.94 2.54
N TYR A 47 -4.68 -15.11 1.76
CA TYR A 47 -3.34 -15.30 2.27
C TYR A 47 -2.45 -14.05 2.22
N ILE A 48 -2.73 -13.14 1.30
CA ILE A 48 -1.97 -11.88 1.16
C ILE A 48 -2.67 -10.73 1.89
N PHE A 49 -3.97 -10.46 1.58
CA PHE A 49 -4.67 -9.32 2.16
C PHE A 49 -5.30 -9.57 3.53
N GLU A 50 -5.77 -10.79 3.80
CA GLU A 50 -6.36 -11.17 5.09
C GLU A 50 -5.35 -11.88 5.98
N GLY A 51 -4.41 -12.62 5.39
CA GLY A 51 -3.44 -13.49 6.08
C GLY A 51 -2.07 -12.88 6.33
N ASN A 52 -1.77 -11.68 5.86
CA ASN A 52 -0.52 -10.98 6.09
C ASN A 52 -0.77 -9.58 6.65
N TRP A 53 0.29 -8.83 6.97
CA TRP A 53 0.17 -7.44 7.39
C TRP A 53 -0.33 -6.55 6.27
N VAL A 54 -1.37 -5.76 6.55
CA VAL A 54 -1.88 -4.70 5.67
C VAL A 54 -1.98 -3.39 6.42
N TYR A 55 -1.68 -2.29 5.74
CA TYR A 55 -1.87 -0.95 6.27
C TYR A 55 -3.37 -0.63 6.43
N LEU A 56 -3.72 -0.02 7.55
CA LEU A 56 -5.10 0.27 7.92
C LEU A 56 -5.40 1.77 8.02
N ALA A 57 -4.57 2.51 8.73
CA ALA A 57 -4.74 3.93 8.99
C ALA A 57 -3.44 4.55 9.56
N HIS A 58 -3.42 5.86 9.72
CA HIS A 58 -2.40 6.55 10.51
C HIS A 58 -3.02 7.07 11.83
N GLU A 59 -2.28 7.01 12.93
CA GLU A 59 -2.77 7.41 14.26
C GLU A 59 -3.33 8.83 14.32
N SER A 60 -2.80 9.74 13.50
CA SER A 60 -3.31 11.10 13.40
C SER A 60 -4.75 11.22 12.87
N GLN A 61 -5.30 10.14 12.30
CA GLN A 61 -6.70 10.09 11.87
C GLN A 61 -7.66 9.73 13.01
N ILE A 62 -7.11 9.31 14.16
CA ILE A 62 -7.84 8.85 15.36
C ILE A 62 -7.19 9.53 16.60
N PRO A 63 -7.12 10.89 16.64
CA PRO A 63 -6.28 11.59 17.62
C PRO A 63 -6.88 11.66 19.03
N ASN A 64 -8.21 11.64 19.16
CA ASN A 64 -8.88 11.88 20.44
C ASN A 64 -9.50 10.60 21.00
N ASN A 65 -9.70 10.56 22.30
CA ASN A 65 -10.44 9.49 22.96
C ASN A 65 -11.83 9.37 22.36
N ASN A 66 -12.26 8.14 22.11
CA ASN A 66 -13.50 7.72 21.43
C ASN A 66 -13.57 8.03 19.94
N ASP A 67 -12.52 8.56 19.32
CA ASP A 67 -12.45 8.61 17.86
C ASP A 67 -12.42 7.19 17.28
N TYR A 68 -13.06 7.04 16.12
CA TYR A 68 -12.99 5.82 15.33
C TYR A 68 -12.75 6.12 13.87
N TYR A 69 -12.18 5.14 13.19
CA TYR A 69 -11.93 5.11 11.76
C TYR A 69 -12.33 3.76 11.18
N THR A 70 -12.99 3.72 10.03
CA THR A 70 -13.36 2.47 9.35
C THR A 70 -12.48 2.22 8.14
N THR A 71 -12.05 0.98 7.99
CA THR A 71 -11.20 0.51 6.89
C THR A 71 -11.50 -0.95 6.58
N TYR A 72 -10.60 -1.63 5.85
CA TYR A 72 -10.74 -3.03 5.48
C TYR A 72 -9.43 -3.77 5.68
N ILE A 73 -9.53 -5.06 6.02
CA ILE A 73 -8.49 -6.07 5.85
C ILE A 73 -9.04 -7.03 4.79
N GLY A 74 -8.49 -6.97 3.58
CA GLY A 74 -9.05 -7.72 2.47
C GLY A 74 -10.55 -7.43 2.27
N ARG A 75 -11.38 -8.47 2.43
CA ARG A 75 -12.85 -8.38 2.35
C ARG A 75 -13.52 -7.98 3.66
N GLN A 76 -12.77 -7.98 4.78
CA GLN A 76 -13.34 -7.78 6.11
C GLN A 76 -13.42 -6.29 6.47
N PRO A 77 -14.60 -5.76 6.81
CA PRO A 77 -14.74 -4.39 7.29
C PRO A 77 -14.20 -4.28 8.72
N ILE A 78 -13.42 -3.24 9.00
CA ILE A 78 -12.71 -3.01 10.27
C ILE A 78 -13.13 -1.68 10.88
N ILE A 79 -13.26 -1.65 12.22
CA ILE A 79 -13.26 -0.43 13.03
C ILE A 79 -11.94 -0.36 13.77
N ILE A 80 -11.24 0.75 13.65
CA ILE A 80 -10.14 1.12 14.55
C ILE A 80 -10.69 2.21 15.48
N ALA A 81 -10.53 2.04 16.77
CA ALA A 81 -11.05 2.98 17.76
C ALA A 81 -10.02 3.28 18.85
N ARG A 82 -9.92 4.53 19.25
CA ARG A 82 -9.18 4.92 20.43
C ARG A 82 -10.16 4.92 21.61
N ASN A 83 -9.93 4.06 22.60
CA ASN A 83 -10.81 3.99 23.74
C ASN A 83 -10.63 5.19 24.69
N ARG A 84 -11.41 5.23 25.75
CA ARG A 84 -11.35 6.33 26.73
C ARG A 84 -10.03 6.43 27.50
N ASN A 85 -9.23 5.36 27.51
CA ASN A 85 -7.91 5.32 28.13
C ASN A 85 -6.78 5.70 27.14
N GLY A 86 -7.11 6.02 25.90
CA GLY A 86 -6.15 6.35 24.85
C GLY A 86 -5.60 5.16 24.08
N GLU A 87 -6.02 3.93 24.39
CA GLU A 87 -5.55 2.71 23.71
C GLU A 87 -6.26 2.52 22.39
N LEU A 88 -5.53 2.11 21.36
CA LEU A 88 -6.08 1.75 20.05
C LEU A 88 -6.53 0.29 20.04
N ASN A 89 -7.70 0.05 19.46
CA ASN A 89 -8.27 -1.27 19.26
C ASN A 89 -8.73 -1.41 17.80
N ALA A 90 -8.50 -2.57 17.19
CA ALA A 90 -9.01 -2.91 15.87
C ALA A 90 -9.94 -4.12 15.95
N MET A 91 -11.12 -4.01 15.35
CA MET A 91 -12.20 -5.01 15.45
C MET A 91 -12.91 -5.15 14.12
N ILE A 92 -13.51 -6.32 13.89
CA ILE A 92 -14.41 -6.53 12.75
C ILE A 92 -15.63 -5.61 12.90
N ASN A 93 -15.93 -4.81 11.89
CA ASN A 93 -17.10 -3.91 11.83
C ASN A 93 -18.39 -4.67 11.46
N ALA A 94 -18.70 -5.68 12.24
CA ALA A 94 -19.89 -6.51 12.04
C ALA A 94 -20.46 -6.90 13.41
N CYS A 95 -21.74 -6.65 13.61
CA CYS A 95 -22.44 -7.04 14.84
C CYS A 95 -22.42 -8.56 15.00
N SER A 96 -21.98 -9.05 16.16
CA SER A 96 -21.90 -10.48 16.48
C SER A 96 -23.26 -11.19 16.50
N HIS A 97 -24.37 -10.45 16.48
CA HIS A 97 -25.71 -11.03 16.35
C HIS A 97 -26.01 -11.53 14.93
N ARG A 98 -25.97 -10.64 13.93
CA ARG A 98 -26.35 -10.94 12.52
C ARG A 98 -25.52 -10.17 11.49
N GLY A 99 -24.30 -9.79 11.83
CA GLY A 99 -23.33 -9.23 10.87
C GLY A 99 -23.58 -7.80 10.38
N ALA A 100 -24.60 -7.09 10.87
CA ALA A 100 -24.84 -5.72 10.43
C ALA A 100 -23.67 -4.79 10.81
N GLN A 101 -23.23 -3.95 9.86
CA GLN A 101 -22.18 -2.96 10.12
C GLN A 101 -22.62 -1.96 11.20
N LEU A 102 -21.75 -1.76 12.20
CA LEU A 102 -21.96 -0.87 13.34
C LEU A 102 -21.60 0.58 13.02
N CYS A 103 -20.44 0.80 12.41
CA CYS A 103 -19.96 2.09 11.96
C CYS A 103 -20.02 2.16 10.44
N ARG A 104 -20.90 3.04 9.92
CA ARG A 104 -21.15 3.22 8.47
C ARG A 104 -20.46 4.45 7.89
N TYR A 105 -19.95 5.34 8.75
CA TYR A 105 -19.20 6.51 8.36
C TYR A 105 -17.71 6.23 8.48
N LYS A 106 -16.92 6.85 7.60
CA LYS A 106 -15.48 6.66 7.56
C LYS A 106 -14.78 7.00 8.89
N ARG A 107 -15.30 7.96 9.63
CA ARG A 107 -14.77 8.42 10.93
C ARG A 107 -15.86 9.05 11.79
N GLY A 108 -15.62 9.10 13.09
CA GLY A 108 -16.49 9.77 14.05
C GLY A 108 -15.94 9.64 15.46
N ASN A 109 -16.69 10.15 16.43
CA ASN A 109 -16.34 10.07 17.86
C ASN A 109 -17.52 9.45 18.62
N LYS A 110 -17.34 8.23 19.16
CA LYS A 110 -18.35 7.48 19.90
C LYS A 110 -17.71 6.55 20.91
N ALA A 111 -18.18 6.62 22.15
CA ALA A 111 -17.76 5.69 23.21
C ALA A 111 -18.42 4.30 23.08
N THR A 112 -19.55 4.19 22.38
CA THR A 112 -20.30 2.95 22.17
C THR A 112 -20.86 2.87 20.76
N TYR A 113 -21.04 1.65 20.29
CA TYR A 113 -21.62 1.31 18.99
C TYR A 113 -22.90 0.54 19.19
N THR A 114 -24.04 1.16 18.93
CA THR A 114 -25.34 0.50 18.98
C THR A 114 -25.71 0.02 17.57
N CYS A 115 -25.93 -1.29 17.43
CA CYS A 115 -26.35 -1.88 16.20
C CYS A 115 -27.71 -1.35 15.76
N PRO A 116 -27.84 -0.76 14.55
CA PRO A 116 -29.12 -0.18 14.13
C PRO A 116 -30.17 -1.22 13.82
N PHE A 117 -29.80 -2.51 13.75
CA PHE A 117 -30.73 -3.58 13.42
C PHE A 117 -31.54 -4.06 14.66
N HIS A 118 -30.85 -4.47 15.74
CA HIS A 118 -31.53 -5.01 16.93
C HIS A 118 -31.07 -4.40 18.25
N GLY A 119 -30.34 -3.28 18.21
CA GLY A 119 -29.99 -2.52 19.41
C GLY A 119 -28.87 -3.12 20.28
N TRP A 120 -28.16 -4.16 19.84
CA TRP A 120 -26.98 -4.65 20.55
C TRP A 120 -25.94 -3.53 20.63
N THR A 121 -25.42 -3.28 21.81
CA THR A 121 -24.50 -2.15 22.07
C THR A 121 -23.17 -2.65 22.57
N PHE A 122 -22.11 -2.22 21.90
CA PHE A 122 -20.73 -2.55 22.21
C PHE A 122 -19.97 -1.30 22.62
N ASN A 123 -18.96 -1.45 23.49
CA ASN A 123 -18.02 -0.37 23.71
C ASN A 123 -16.96 -0.30 22.61
N ASN A 124 -16.11 0.72 22.64
CA ASN A 124 -15.05 0.91 21.64
C ASN A 124 -13.79 0.06 21.87
N SER A 125 -13.84 -0.90 22.81
CA SER A 125 -12.89 -2.01 22.93
C SER A 125 -13.50 -3.35 22.47
N GLY A 126 -14.73 -3.32 21.93
CA GLY A 126 -15.43 -4.46 21.34
C GLY A 126 -16.32 -5.24 22.29
N LYS A 127 -16.35 -4.93 23.60
CA LYS A 127 -17.13 -5.67 24.58
C LYS A 127 -18.62 -5.41 24.40
N LEU A 128 -19.45 -6.47 24.36
CA LEU A 128 -20.91 -6.38 24.40
C LEU A 128 -21.36 -5.84 25.78
N LEU A 129 -22.01 -4.70 25.78
CA LEU A 129 -22.49 -4.03 26.99
C LEU A 129 -23.97 -4.29 27.27
N LYS A 130 -24.77 -4.38 26.21
CA LYS A 130 -26.21 -4.43 26.33
C LYS A 130 -26.85 -5.09 25.11
N VAL A 131 -27.84 -5.93 25.36
CA VAL A 131 -28.84 -6.40 24.39
C VAL A 131 -30.17 -5.68 24.66
N LYS A 132 -31.08 -5.67 23.67
CA LYS A 132 -32.40 -5.08 23.87
C LYS A 132 -33.23 -5.97 24.81
N ASP A 133 -33.97 -5.35 25.72
CA ASP A 133 -34.91 -6.00 26.65
C ASP A 133 -34.27 -7.19 27.40
N PRO A 134 -33.12 -6.98 28.12
CA PRO A 134 -32.33 -8.08 28.65
C PRO A 134 -33.08 -8.96 29.66
N THR A 135 -34.05 -8.42 30.39
CA THR A 135 -34.79 -9.11 31.43
C THR A 135 -35.82 -10.11 30.84
N ASP A 136 -36.44 -9.75 29.72
CA ASP A 136 -37.48 -10.54 29.08
C ASP A 136 -37.01 -11.21 27.77
N ALA A 137 -35.71 -11.09 27.46
CA ALA A 137 -35.14 -11.55 26.19
C ALA A 137 -35.05 -13.07 26.08
N GLY A 138 -35.22 -13.82 27.16
CA GLY A 138 -35.23 -15.29 27.17
C GLY A 138 -33.85 -15.92 26.88
N TYR A 139 -32.77 -15.17 27.01
CA TYR A 139 -31.40 -15.73 26.90
C TYR A 139 -31.10 -16.66 28.07
N SER A 140 -30.32 -17.69 27.81
CA SER A 140 -29.83 -18.59 28.85
C SER A 140 -28.88 -17.87 29.84
N ASP A 141 -28.76 -18.42 31.05
CA ASP A 141 -27.89 -17.84 32.09
C ASP A 141 -26.41 -17.79 31.69
N CYS A 142 -25.99 -18.62 30.73
CA CYS A 142 -24.62 -18.62 30.20
C CYS A 142 -24.38 -17.63 29.05
N PHE A 143 -25.41 -16.87 28.62
CA PHE A 143 -25.28 -15.95 27.50
C PHE A 143 -24.16 -14.93 27.73
N ASN A 144 -23.17 -14.93 26.85
CA ASN A 144 -22.00 -14.03 26.82
C ASN A 144 -21.16 -13.97 28.11
N GLN A 145 -21.22 -14.98 28.98
CA GLN A 145 -20.36 -15.03 30.18
C GLN A 145 -18.88 -15.15 29.82
N ASP A 146 -18.56 -15.79 28.72
CA ASP A 146 -17.23 -15.99 28.15
C ASP A 146 -16.79 -14.90 27.15
N GLY A 147 -17.64 -13.89 26.91
CA GLY A 147 -17.38 -12.87 25.89
C GLY A 147 -17.55 -13.34 24.45
N SER A 148 -18.19 -14.50 24.21
CA SER A 148 -18.40 -15.08 22.87
C SER A 148 -19.18 -14.18 21.90
N HIS A 149 -19.92 -13.21 22.44
CA HIS A 149 -20.67 -12.23 21.66
C HIS A 149 -20.02 -10.85 21.59
N ASP A 150 -18.80 -10.70 22.09
CA ASP A 150 -17.99 -9.51 21.87
C ASP A 150 -17.62 -9.37 20.40
N LEU A 151 -17.26 -8.18 19.95
CA LEU A 151 -16.76 -7.98 18.57
C LEU A 151 -15.44 -8.73 18.40
N LYS A 152 -15.33 -9.47 17.31
CA LYS A 152 -14.08 -10.16 16.97
C LYS A 152 -12.96 -9.15 16.76
N LYS A 153 -11.90 -9.27 17.52
CA LYS A 153 -10.70 -8.44 17.36
C LYS A 153 -9.90 -8.87 16.12
N VAL A 154 -9.18 -7.93 15.54
CA VAL A 154 -8.11 -8.21 14.57
C VAL A 154 -7.03 -9.01 15.31
N ALA A 155 -6.57 -10.12 14.73
CA ALA A 155 -5.67 -11.05 15.40
C ALA A 155 -4.31 -10.43 15.75
N ARG A 156 -3.75 -9.67 14.83
CA ARG A 156 -2.54 -8.87 15.03
C ARG A 156 -2.82 -7.44 14.63
N PHE A 157 -2.46 -6.49 15.50
CA PHE A 157 -2.66 -5.06 15.28
C PHE A 157 -1.52 -4.31 15.94
N GLU A 158 -0.68 -3.66 15.15
CA GLU A 158 0.54 -2.99 15.62
C GLU A 158 0.71 -1.62 14.94
N SER A 159 1.50 -0.75 15.56
CA SER A 159 1.86 0.58 15.06
C SER A 159 3.36 0.67 14.83
N TYR A 160 3.76 1.16 13.66
CA TYR A 160 5.13 1.59 13.40
C TYR A 160 5.15 3.09 13.09
N LYS A 161 5.75 3.89 13.97
CA LYS A 161 5.86 5.36 13.80
C LYS A 161 4.51 6.05 13.48
N GLY A 162 3.41 5.54 14.00
CA GLY A 162 2.05 6.05 13.76
C GLY A 162 1.32 5.43 12.57
N PHE A 163 1.97 4.61 11.75
CA PHE A 163 1.33 3.80 10.71
C PHE A 163 0.78 2.51 11.33
N LEU A 164 -0.54 2.33 11.22
CA LEU A 164 -1.26 1.22 11.83
C LEU A 164 -1.44 0.09 10.82
N PHE A 165 -1.04 -1.10 11.23
CA PHE A 165 -1.15 -2.32 10.43
C PHE A 165 -1.97 -3.38 11.16
N GLY A 166 -2.58 -4.29 10.40
CA GLY A 166 -3.31 -5.42 10.97
C GLY A 166 -3.27 -6.66 10.09
N SER A 167 -3.45 -7.81 10.73
CA SER A 167 -3.61 -9.11 10.08
C SER A 167 -4.68 -9.93 10.78
N LEU A 168 -5.42 -10.75 10.02
CA LEU A 168 -6.36 -11.73 10.59
C LEU A 168 -5.67 -13.05 10.95
N ASN A 169 -4.45 -13.24 10.52
CA ASN A 169 -3.61 -14.38 10.87
C ASN A 169 -2.81 -14.06 12.16
N PRO A 170 -2.98 -14.83 13.26
CA PRO A 170 -2.22 -14.61 14.49
C PRO A 170 -0.73 -14.99 14.36
N ASP A 171 -0.37 -15.81 13.38
CA ASP A 171 0.95 -16.43 13.24
C ASP A 171 1.91 -15.63 12.33
N VAL A 172 1.51 -14.41 11.90
CA VAL A 172 2.42 -13.54 11.15
C VAL A 172 3.61 -13.10 12.03
N PRO A 173 4.81 -12.89 11.45
CA PRO A 173 5.96 -12.33 12.17
C PRO A 173 5.60 -10.99 12.82
N SER A 174 6.47 -10.45 13.68
CA SER A 174 6.27 -9.08 14.18
C SER A 174 6.21 -8.08 13.03
N LEU A 175 5.52 -6.95 13.24
CA LEU A 175 5.44 -5.91 12.20
C LEU A 175 6.83 -5.40 11.80
N GLU A 176 7.74 -5.27 12.75
CA GLU A 176 9.10 -4.79 12.50
C GLU A 176 9.91 -5.79 11.64
N GLU A 177 9.79 -7.09 11.91
CA GLU A 177 10.38 -8.13 11.06
C GLU A 177 9.78 -8.13 9.66
N PHE A 178 8.47 -7.92 9.53
CA PHE A 178 7.81 -7.85 8.23
C PHE A 178 8.27 -6.62 7.43
N LEU A 179 8.35 -5.45 8.06
CA LEU A 179 8.81 -4.23 7.42
C LEU A 179 10.31 -4.26 7.07
N GLY A 180 11.12 -4.91 7.89
CA GLY A 180 12.56 -5.11 7.64
C GLY A 180 13.28 -3.81 7.26
N GLU A 181 14.05 -3.84 6.19
CA GLU A 181 14.83 -2.69 5.70
C GLU A 181 13.96 -1.49 5.26
N ALA A 182 12.68 -1.69 4.94
CA ALA A 182 11.76 -0.60 4.61
C ALA A 182 11.56 0.37 5.78
N THR A 183 11.80 -0.05 7.01
CA THR A 183 11.76 0.80 8.23
C THR A 183 12.66 2.02 8.10
N LYS A 184 13.85 1.90 7.53
CA LYS A 184 14.79 3.03 7.32
C LYS A 184 14.20 4.12 6.44
N ILE A 185 13.41 3.73 5.44
CA ILE A 185 12.75 4.69 4.54
C ILE A 185 11.53 5.33 5.21
N ILE A 186 10.77 4.55 5.99
CA ILE A 186 9.68 5.09 6.82
C ILE A 186 10.24 6.13 7.80
N ASP A 187 11.33 5.81 8.46
CA ASP A 187 12.00 6.70 9.41
C ASP A 187 12.40 8.03 8.76
N MET A 188 13.03 8.01 7.57
CA MET A 188 13.35 9.24 6.83
C MET A 188 12.14 10.12 6.53
N ILE A 189 10.98 9.49 6.28
CA ILE A 189 9.75 10.23 5.99
C ILE A 189 9.18 10.83 7.28
N VAL A 190 9.17 10.06 8.38
CA VAL A 190 8.64 10.50 9.68
C VAL A 190 9.54 11.53 10.34
N ASP A 191 10.84 11.34 10.26
CA ASP A 191 11.86 12.16 10.94
C ASP A 191 12.05 13.54 10.28
N GLN A 192 11.24 13.88 9.26
CA GLN A 192 11.10 15.25 8.76
C GLN A 192 10.54 16.22 9.84
N SER A 193 9.95 15.69 10.92
CA SER A 193 9.51 16.47 12.09
C SER A 193 9.73 15.67 13.37
N GLU A 194 10.20 16.34 14.42
CA GLU A 194 10.30 15.75 15.78
C GLU A 194 8.94 15.35 16.36
N HIS A 195 7.87 15.95 15.84
CA HIS A 195 6.50 15.65 16.25
C HIS A 195 5.81 14.59 15.37
N GLY A 196 6.56 13.99 14.42
CA GLY A 196 6.07 13.01 13.46
C GLY A 196 5.18 13.61 12.38
N LEU A 197 4.36 12.77 11.77
CA LEU A 197 3.50 13.11 10.64
C LEU A 197 2.05 13.27 11.04
N GLU A 198 1.29 13.92 10.17
CA GLU A 198 -0.17 13.95 10.21
C GLU A 198 -0.75 13.73 8.81
N VAL A 199 -1.85 13.00 8.76
CA VAL A 199 -2.70 12.90 7.57
C VAL A 199 -3.58 14.14 7.51
N LEU A 200 -3.46 14.90 6.41
CA LEU A 200 -4.26 16.10 6.22
C LEU A 200 -5.73 15.75 5.96
N ARG A 201 -6.61 16.70 6.24
CA ARG A 201 -8.05 16.52 5.98
C ARG A 201 -8.32 16.45 4.49
N GLY A 202 -9.21 15.54 4.13
CA GLY A 202 -9.52 15.23 2.74
C GLY A 202 -8.85 13.95 2.28
N SER A 203 -9.44 13.33 1.29
CA SER A 203 -8.92 12.16 0.60
C SER A 203 -9.55 12.10 -0.77
N SER A 204 -8.85 11.51 -1.71
CA SER A 204 -9.41 11.15 -3.00
C SER A 204 -9.53 9.64 -3.06
N THR A 205 -10.68 9.14 -3.48
CA THR A 205 -10.91 7.71 -3.69
C THR A 205 -11.47 7.50 -5.09
N TYR A 206 -10.90 6.56 -5.80
CA TYR A 206 -11.35 6.17 -7.14
C TYR A 206 -11.24 4.65 -7.31
N THR A 207 -11.90 4.13 -8.32
CA THR A 207 -11.76 2.75 -8.77
C THR A 207 -11.33 2.74 -10.22
N TYR A 208 -10.56 1.70 -10.58
CA TYR A 208 -10.23 1.44 -11.98
C TYR A 208 -10.50 -0.04 -12.30
N GLU A 209 -10.71 -0.33 -13.58
CA GLU A 209 -10.92 -1.66 -14.10
C GLU A 209 -9.56 -2.30 -14.41
N GLY A 210 -8.95 -2.89 -13.40
CA GLY A 210 -7.66 -3.55 -13.44
C GLY A 210 -7.30 -4.26 -12.14
N ASN A 211 -6.41 -5.23 -12.25
CA ASN A 211 -5.87 -5.97 -11.12
C ASN A 211 -5.03 -5.05 -10.22
N TRP A 212 -5.04 -5.30 -8.90
CA TRP A 212 -4.33 -4.51 -7.90
C TRP A 212 -2.80 -4.44 -8.14
N LYS A 213 -2.21 -5.49 -8.74
CA LYS A 213 -0.79 -5.55 -9.05
C LYS A 213 -0.34 -4.48 -10.05
N LEU A 214 -1.23 -4.03 -10.94
CA LEU A 214 -0.92 -2.92 -11.87
C LEU A 214 -0.56 -1.63 -11.11
N THR A 215 -1.33 -1.25 -10.09
CA THR A 215 -0.97 -0.10 -9.25
C THR A 215 0.21 -0.41 -8.34
N ALA A 216 0.34 -1.66 -7.86
CA ALA A 216 1.46 -2.05 -7.02
C ALA A 216 2.80 -1.97 -7.76
N GLU A 217 2.84 -2.27 -9.03
CA GLU A 217 4.02 -2.10 -9.90
C GLU A 217 4.23 -0.63 -10.28
N ASN A 218 3.21 0.04 -10.81
CA ASN A 218 3.29 1.42 -11.31
C ASN A 218 3.79 2.44 -10.29
N GLY A 219 3.43 2.29 -9.02
CA GLY A 219 3.88 3.22 -7.96
C GLY A 219 5.41 3.26 -7.78
N ALA A 220 6.12 2.22 -8.21
CA ALA A 220 7.58 2.12 -8.19
C ALA A 220 8.17 1.95 -9.60
N ASP A 221 7.47 2.37 -10.63
CA ASP A 221 7.88 2.32 -12.03
C ASP A 221 8.44 3.67 -12.47
N GLY A 222 9.71 3.71 -12.85
CA GLY A 222 10.33 4.89 -13.47
C GLY A 222 10.28 4.87 -14.99
N TYR A 223 9.97 3.73 -15.61
CA TYR A 223 10.05 3.56 -17.06
C TYR A 223 8.89 4.21 -17.81
N HIS A 224 7.66 4.12 -17.27
CA HIS A 224 6.48 4.70 -17.90
C HIS A 224 6.47 6.23 -17.91
N VAL A 225 7.16 6.86 -16.94
CA VAL A 225 7.04 8.30 -16.64
C VAL A 225 7.24 9.19 -17.86
N SER A 226 8.25 8.90 -18.69
CA SER A 226 8.55 9.70 -19.89
C SER A 226 7.53 9.52 -21.01
N ALA A 227 6.83 8.40 -21.05
CA ALA A 227 5.80 8.11 -22.05
C ALA A 227 4.41 8.60 -21.62
N VAL A 228 4.00 8.24 -20.40
CA VAL A 228 2.65 8.51 -19.89
C VAL A 228 2.51 9.94 -19.38
N HIS A 229 3.52 10.49 -18.69
CA HIS A 229 3.43 11.79 -18.01
C HIS A 229 4.12 12.95 -18.73
N TRP A 230 4.43 12.82 -20.03
CA TRP A 230 5.05 13.92 -20.75
C TRP A 230 4.17 15.19 -20.76
N ASN A 231 2.84 15.04 -20.77
CA ASN A 231 1.89 16.16 -20.75
C ASN A 231 1.99 16.95 -19.43
N TYR A 232 2.10 16.26 -18.29
CA TYR A 232 2.36 16.92 -17.01
C TYR A 232 3.66 17.73 -17.07
N ALA A 233 4.75 17.13 -17.55
CA ALA A 233 6.04 17.79 -17.65
C ALA A 233 5.98 19.05 -18.55
N ALA A 234 5.39 18.94 -19.73
CA ALA A 234 5.22 20.08 -20.65
C ALA A 234 4.35 21.19 -20.07
N THR A 235 3.25 20.82 -19.42
CA THR A 235 2.32 21.78 -18.80
C THR A 235 2.96 22.53 -17.64
N THR A 236 3.66 21.83 -16.74
CA THR A 236 4.31 22.46 -15.59
C THR A 236 5.49 23.32 -16.01
N GLN A 237 6.27 22.89 -17.01
CA GLN A 237 7.33 23.67 -17.61
C GLN A 237 6.78 24.98 -18.17
N HIS A 238 5.74 24.93 -19.00
CA HIS A 238 5.09 26.09 -19.58
C HIS A 238 4.54 27.05 -18.51
N ARG A 239 3.91 26.54 -17.45
CA ARG A 239 3.42 27.34 -16.34
C ARG A 239 4.55 28.05 -15.59
N LYS A 240 5.68 27.37 -15.37
CA LYS A 240 6.85 27.98 -14.72
C LYS A 240 7.44 29.11 -15.56
N GLU A 241 7.46 28.98 -16.88
CA GLU A 241 8.01 29.98 -17.82
C GLU A 241 7.10 31.21 -18.00
N THR A 242 5.79 31.03 -17.93
CA THR A 242 4.83 32.07 -18.32
C THR A 242 4.11 32.78 -17.15
N GLN A 243 4.07 32.13 -15.99
CA GLN A 243 3.25 32.57 -14.86
C GLN A 243 4.10 32.54 -13.61
N ALA A 244 4.83 33.38 -13.18
CA ALA A 244 5.58 33.40 -11.91
C ALA A 244 4.92 32.59 -10.78
N ALA A 245 4.91 31.27 -10.91
CA ALA A 245 4.21 30.33 -10.02
C ALA A 245 5.26 29.61 -9.17
N ASP A 246 5.65 30.23 -8.06
CA ASP A 246 6.73 29.78 -7.17
C ASP A 246 6.44 28.45 -6.44
N ASN A 247 5.19 27.99 -6.44
CA ASN A 247 4.77 26.78 -5.72
C ASN A 247 4.47 25.59 -6.63
N ILE A 248 4.62 25.74 -7.95
CA ILE A 248 4.48 24.66 -8.92
C ILE A 248 5.84 24.00 -9.10
N ARG A 249 5.88 22.67 -8.93
CA ARG A 249 7.05 21.90 -9.30
C ARG A 249 7.05 21.64 -10.79
N ALA A 250 8.08 22.09 -11.49
CA ALA A 250 8.29 21.77 -12.89
C ALA A 250 9.17 20.51 -13.03
N MET A 251 8.83 19.67 -13.97
CA MET A 251 9.63 18.51 -14.38
C MET A 251 10.00 18.69 -15.86
N SER A 252 11.26 18.44 -16.18
CA SER A 252 11.69 18.41 -17.57
C SER A 252 11.49 17.01 -18.15
N ALA A 253 10.57 16.86 -19.10
CA ALA A 253 10.31 15.59 -19.78
C ALA A 253 11.57 15.00 -20.45
N GLY A 254 12.43 15.86 -21.02
CA GLY A 254 13.66 15.44 -21.69
C GLY A 254 14.84 15.09 -20.78
N SER A 255 14.73 15.32 -19.47
CA SER A 255 15.81 15.05 -18.51
C SER A 255 15.53 13.86 -17.57
N TRP A 256 14.32 13.30 -17.58
CA TRP A 256 13.94 12.23 -16.64
C TRP A 256 14.91 11.06 -16.65
N GLY A 257 15.19 10.48 -17.81
CA GLY A 257 16.14 9.36 -17.95
C GLY A 257 17.62 9.72 -17.78
N LYS A 258 17.93 11.01 -17.55
CA LYS A 258 19.30 11.51 -17.31
C LYS A 258 19.55 11.84 -15.84
N GLN A 259 18.51 11.87 -15.02
CA GLN A 259 18.64 12.08 -13.58
C GLN A 259 19.17 10.81 -12.93
N GLY A 260 20.02 10.95 -11.93
CA GLY A 260 20.45 9.84 -11.10
C GLY A 260 19.24 9.22 -10.38
N GLY A 261 19.30 7.95 -10.12
CA GLY A 261 18.25 7.25 -9.42
C GLY A 261 18.45 5.74 -9.51
N GLY A 262 17.59 5.00 -8.85
CA GLY A 262 17.64 3.55 -8.83
C GLY A 262 16.39 2.97 -8.23
N SER A 263 16.39 1.65 -8.10
CA SER A 263 15.28 0.90 -7.52
C SER A 263 15.79 -0.20 -6.61
N TYR A 264 15.03 -0.52 -5.58
CA TYR A 264 15.37 -1.59 -4.64
C TYR A 264 14.20 -2.53 -4.45
N GLY A 265 14.48 -3.84 -4.55
CA GLY A 265 13.62 -4.90 -4.05
C GLY A 265 14.08 -5.34 -2.67
N PHE A 266 13.15 -5.41 -1.72
CA PHE A 266 13.42 -5.86 -0.36
C PHE A 266 12.74 -7.21 -0.10
N GLU A 267 13.08 -7.82 1.03
CA GLU A 267 12.33 -8.95 1.56
C GLU A 267 10.86 -8.62 1.75
N ASN A 268 10.03 -9.64 1.81
CA ASN A 268 8.58 -9.52 2.00
C ASN A 268 7.83 -8.74 0.90
N GLY A 269 8.44 -8.60 -0.30
CA GLY A 269 7.83 -7.98 -1.47
C GLY A 269 7.78 -6.45 -1.44
N HIS A 270 8.47 -5.81 -0.49
CA HIS A 270 8.58 -4.36 -0.47
C HIS A 270 9.47 -3.84 -1.58
N MET A 271 9.17 -2.65 -2.09
CA MET A 271 9.92 -2.02 -3.18
C MET A 271 10.15 -0.55 -2.90
N LEU A 272 11.27 -0.02 -3.39
CA LEU A 272 11.57 1.40 -3.38
C LEU A 272 12.05 1.84 -4.76
N LEU A 273 11.41 2.87 -5.30
CA LEU A 273 11.96 3.68 -6.39
C LEU A 273 12.49 5.00 -5.80
N TRP A 274 13.69 5.41 -6.19
CA TRP A 274 14.24 6.70 -5.81
C TRP A 274 14.85 7.43 -7.01
N THR A 275 14.74 8.77 -7.01
CA THR A 275 15.34 9.62 -8.04
C THR A 275 16.03 10.81 -7.41
N GLN A 276 17.18 11.22 -7.98
CA GLN A 276 17.81 12.45 -7.59
C GLN A 276 17.07 13.64 -8.19
N TRP A 277 16.88 14.68 -7.40
CA TRP A 277 16.21 15.89 -7.83
C TRP A 277 17.17 16.86 -8.51
N ALA A 278 16.75 17.41 -9.65
CA ALA A 278 17.48 18.48 -10.32
C ALA A 278 17.34 19.84 -9.60
N ASN A 279 16.25 20.01 -8.86
CA ASN A 279 15.89 21.24 -8.15
C ASN A 279 15.31 20.95 -6.75
N PRO A 280 16.15 20.46 -5.81
CA PRO A 280 15.72 20.12 -4.45
C PRO A 280 15.14 21.30 -3.67
N GLU A 281 15.49 22.54 -4.05
CA GLU A 281 14.95 23.78 -3.49
C GLU A 281 13.43 23.96 -3.66
N ASP A 282 12.83 23.26 -4.62
CA ASP A 282 11.38 23.27 -4.81
C ASP A 282 10.64 22.35 -3.80
N ARG A 283 11.38 21.57 -3.00
CA ARG A 283 10.78 20.67 -2.01
C ARG A 283 10.33 21.46 -0.77
N PRO A 284 9.16 21.07 -0.17
CA PRO A 284 8.65 21.73 1.04
C PRO A 284 9.59 21.67 2.24
N ASN A 285 10.42 20.62 2.33
CA ASN A 285 11.36 20.39 3.44
C ASN A 285 12.77 20.93 3.19
N PHE A 286 13.06 21.50 2.03
CA PHE A 286 14.38 22.06 1.69
C PHE A 286 14.91 23.06 2.72
N PRO A 287 14.10 23.97 3.29
CA PRO A 287 14.58 24.93 4.30
C PRO A 287 15.17 24.29 5.56
N LYS A 288 14.97 22.96 5.75
CA LYS A 288 15.49 22.18 6.89
C LYS A 288 16.75 21.39 6.57
N ALA A 289 17.37 21.59 5.41
CA ALA A 289 18.53 20.81 4.97
C ALA A 289 19.70 20.85 5.98
N ASP A 290 20.02 22.05 6.51
CA ASP A 290 21.08 22.23 7.50
C ASP A 290 20.75 21.52 8.83
N GLU A 291 19.49 21.64 9.30
CA GLU A 291 18.98 20.94 10.50
C GLU A 291 19.13 19.42 10.35
N TYR A 292 18.76 18.87 9.18
CA TYR A 292 18.89 17.42 8.92
C TYR A 292 20.35 16.98 8.82
N THR A 293 21.22 17.82 8.26
CA THR A 293 22.66 17.52 8.18
C THR A 293 23.29 17.48 9.56
N GLU A 294 22.95 18.42 10.43
CA GLU A 294 23.42 18.45 11.81
C GLU A 294 22.94 17.23 12.61
N LYS A 295 21.66 16.85 12.42
CA LYS A 295 21.00 15.81 13.21
C LYS A 295 21.30 14.39 12.74
N TYR A 296 21.32 14.17 11.43
CA TYR A 296 21.35 12.83 10.83
C TYR A 296 22.61 12.56 9.98
N GLY A 297 23.45 13.57 9.77
CA GLY A 297 24.63 13.50 8.91
C GLY A 297 24.34 13.78 7.43
N GLU A 298 25.40 14.06 6.66
CA GLU A 298 25.32 14.53 5.28
C GLU A 298 24.62 13.52 4.34
N ALA A 299 24.96 12.22 4.44
CA ALA A 299 24.38 11.19 3.58
C ALA A 299 22.85 11.07 3.77
N MET A 300 22.40 11.05 5.02
CA MET A 300 20.98 10.97 5.34
C MET A 300 20.23 12.24 4.94
N SER A 301 20.82 13.42 5.18
CA SER A 301 20.25 14.70 4.75
C SER A 301 20.05 14.75 3.23
N LYS A 302 21.04 14.32 2.46
CA LYS A 302 20.92 14.20 0.99
C LYS A 302 19.77 13.28 0.59
N TRP A 303 19.64 12.13 1.24
CA TRP A 303 18.52 11.22 1.00
C TRP A 303 17.16 11.86 1.32
N MET A 304 17.06 12.64 2.39
CA MET A 304 15.82 13.31 2.80
C MET A 304 15.45 14.50 1.91
N ILE A 305 16.44 15.23 1.37
CA ILE A 305 16.24 16.49 0.64
C ILE A 305 16.38 16.33 -0.87
N GLU A 306 17.45 15.69 -1.32
CA GLU A 306 17.83 15.66 -2.73
C GLU A 306 17.27 14.44 -3.47
N ARG A 307 16.74 13.44 -2.77
CA ARG A 307 16.21 12.22 -3.38
C ARG A 307 14.71 12.08 -3.13
N SER A 308 13.97 11.72 -4.15
CA SER A 308 12.57 11.29 -4.01
C SER A 308 12.52 9.83 -3.58
N ARG A 309 11.41 9.43 -3.00
CA ARG A 309 11.19 8.05 -2.55
C ARG A 309 9.74 7.65 -2.78
N ASN A 310 9.55 6.54 -3.50
CA ASN A 310 8.27 5.86 -3.60
C ASN A 310 8.44 4.48 -2.98
N LEU A 311 8.05 4.34 -1.73
CA LEU A 311 8.14 3.10 -0.98
C LEU A 311 6.82 2.33 -1.08
N CYS A 312 6.83 1.16 -1.70
CA CYS A 312 5.77 0.17 -1.63
C CYS A 312 5.97 -0.70 -0.39
N LEU A 313 5.03 -0.65 0.54
CA LEU A 313 4.90 -1.65 1.59
C LEU A 313 3.85 -2.66 1.13
N TYR A 314 4.33 -3.81 0.67
CA TYR A 314 3.48 -4.89 0.19
C TYR A 314 2.48 -5.34 1.25
N PRO A 315 1.20 -5.64 0.91
CA PRO A 315 0.66 -5.60 -0.44
C PRO A 315 -0.07 -4.30 -0.80
N ASN A 316 -0.39 -3.41 0.16
CA ASN A 316 -1.51 -2.51 -0.02
C ASN A 316 -1.22 -1.03 0.18
N VAL A 317 0.02 -0.62 0.43
CA VAL A 317 0.27 0.81 0.66
C VAL A 317 1.56 1.31 0.05
N TYR A 318 1.47 2.50 -0.54
CA TYR A 318 2.61 3.33 -0.90
C TYR A 318 2.77 4.49 0.07
N LEU A 319 3.99 4.70 0.53
CA LEU A 319 4.45 5.93 1.15
C LEU A 319 5.30 6.66 0.10
N MET A 320 4.77 7.74 -0.45
CA MET A 320 5.46 8.49 -1.49
C MET A 320 5.89 9.85 -0.96
N ASP A 321 7.15 10.16 -1.16
CA ASP A 321 7.76 11.46 -0.89
C ASP A 321 8.50 11.93 -2.14
N GLN A 322 7.71 12.22 -3.17
CA GLN A 322 8.14 12.59 -4.52
C GLN A 322 7.56 13.95 -4.92
N PHE A 323 6.59 13.99 -5.86
CA PHE A 323 5.91 15.24 -6.29
C PHE A 323 4.96 15.80 -5.25
N GLY A 324 4.67 15.07 -4.24
CA GLY A 324 3.91 15.39 -3.06
C GLY A 324 4.07 14.25 -2.08
N SER A 325 3.86 14.52 -0.80
CA SER A 325 3.92 13.49 0.22
C SER A 325 2.54 12.88 0.40
N GLN A 326 2.44 11.57 0.17
CA GLN A 326 1.15 10.88 0.22
C GLN A 326 1.24 9.46 0.76
N ILE A 327 0.11 9.01 1.29
CA ILE A 327 -0.22 7.60 1.49
C ILE A 327 -1.18 7.20 0.38
N ARG A 328 -0.87 6.16 -0.39
CA ARG A 328 -1.76 5.57 -1.39
C ARG A 328 -2.12 4.18 -0.95
N VAL A 329 -3.39 3.92 -0.68
CA VAL A 329 -3.90 2.64 -0.16
C VAL A 329 -4.65 1.92 -1.27
N LEU A 330 -4.26 0.68 -1.52
CA LEU A 330 -4.86 -0.22 -2.50
C LEU A 330 -5.83 -1.17 -1.81
N ARG A 331 -7.00 -1.35 -2.42
CA ARG A 331 -8.00 -2.32 -2.00
C ARG A 331 -8.55 -3.07 -3.21
N PRO A 332 -8.16 -4.33 -3.41
CA PRO A 332 -8.75 -5.17 -4.45
C PRO A 332 -10.24 -5.39 -4.18
N LEU A 333 -11.08 -5.23 -5.18
CA LEU A 333 -12.53 -5.47 -5.12
C LEU A 333 -12.91 -6.76 -5.87
N SER A 334 -12.20 -7.04 -6.95
CA SER A 334 -12.27 -8.27 -7.74
C SER A 334 -10.94 -8.44 -8.49
N VAL A 335 -10.77 -9.54 -9.19
CA VAL A 335 -9.57 -9.82 -9.98
C VAL A 335 -9.22 -8.70 -10.98
N ASN A 336 -10.23 -7.99 -11.47
CA ASN A 336 -10.12 -6.94 -12.48
C ASN A 336 -10.66 -5.57 -12.03
N ARG A 337 -10.78 -5.33 -10.72
CA ARG A 337 -11.23 -4.04 -10.20
C ARG A 337 -10.56 -3.72 -8.88
N THR A 338 -9.96 -2.54 -8.80
CA THR A 338 -9.22 -2.06 -7.63
C THR A 338 -9.71 -0.67 -7.22
N GLU A 339 -9.90 -0.49 -5.92
CA GLU A 339 -10.14 0.80 -5.28
C GLU A 339 -8.81 1.36 -4.76
N VAL A 340 -8.55 2.64 -5.00
CA VAL A 340 -7.39 3.34 -4.48
C VAL A 340 -7.85 4.55 -3.69
N THR A 341 -7.34 4.70 -2.46
CA THR A 341 -7.57 5.90 -1.64
C THR A 341 -6.23 6.59 -1.38
N ILE A 342 -6.20 7.90 -1.61
CA ILE A 342 -5.01 8.72 -1.47
C ILE A 342 -5.21 9.77 -0.37
N TYR A 343 -4.19 9.94 0.47
CA TYR A 343 -4.15 10.94 1.53
C TYR A 343 -2.87 11.77 1.40
N CYS A 344 -2.98 13.10 1.50
CA CYS A 344 -1.81 13.93 1.72
C CYS A 344 -1.31 13.78 3.16
N ILE A 345 0.01 13.61 3.33
CA ILE A 345 0.66 13.58 4.63
C ILE A 345 1.63 14.76 4.75
N ALA A 346 1.81 15.25 5.96
CA ALA A 346 2.72 16.35 6.23
C ALA A 346 3.39 16.21 7.59
N PRO A 347 4.61 16.76 7.76
CA PRO A 347 5.23 16.94 9.06
C PRO A 347 4.35 17.78 9.99
N LYS A 348 4.19 17.37 11.23
CA LYS A 348 3.52 18.19 12.24
C LYS A 348 4.36 19.43 12.54
N GLY A 349 3.69 20.59 12.63
CA GLY A 349 4.36 21.86 12.89
C GLY A 349 5.08 22.45 11.67
N GLU A 350 4.85 21.90 10.47
CA GLU A 350 5.40 22.46 9.22
C GLU A 350 4.95 23.91 9.01
N ALA A 351 5.86 24.76 8.51
CA ALA A 351 5.56 26.15 8.20
C ALA A 351 4.39 26.29 7.18
N PRO A 352 3.53 27.31 7.32
CA PRO A 352 2.35 27.45 6.43
C PRO A 352 2.69 27.47 4.94
N GLU A 353 3.80 28.10 4.56
CA GLU A 353 4.25 28.22 3.17
C GLU A 353 4.71 26.85 2.62
N ALA A 354 5.45 26.08 3.42
CA ALA A 354 5.85 24.72 3.09
C ALA A 354 4.63 23.78 2.96
N ARG A 355 3.65 23.93 3.88
CA ARG A 355 2.38 23.23 3.84
C ARG A 355 1.59 23.52 2.57
N ALA A 356 1.46 24.80 2.20
CA ALA A 356 0.77 25.23 0.98
C ALA A 356 1.43 24.62 -0.27
N ARG A 357 2.76 24.66 -0.34
CA ARG A 357 3.54 24.05 -1.43
C ARG A 357 3.32 22.55 -1.51
N ARG A 358 3.36 21.84 -0.38
CA ARG A 358 3.12 20.41 -0.30
C ARG A 358 1.74 20.00 -0.82
N ILE A 359 0.70 20.70 -0.37
CA ILE A 359 -0.67 20.44 -0.80
C ILE A 359 -0.80 20.69 -2.30
N ARG A 360 -0.25 21.81 -2.80
CA ARG A 360 -0.29 22.13 -4.23
C ARG A 360 0.40 21.06 -5.09
N GLN A 361 1.59 20.60 -4.70
CA GLN A 361 2.31 19.56 -5.43
C GLN A 361 1.56 18.22 -5.40
N TYR A 362 0.92 17.88 -4.26
CA TYR A 362 0.08 16.70 -4.13
C TYR A 362 -1.14 16.77 -5.06
N GLU A 363 -1.84 17.88 -5.10
CA GLU A 363 -3.05 18.08 -5.91
C GLU A 363 -2.74 18.08 -7.41
N ASP A 364 -1.64 18.68 -7.83
CA ASP A 364 -1.30 18.80 -9.25
C ASP A 364 -0.94 17.47 -9.91
N PHE A 365 -0.34 16.54 -9.18
CA PHE A 365 0.17 15.30 -9.76
C PHE A 365 -0.67 14.07 -9.37
N PHE A 366 -0.70 13.73 -8.09
CA PHE A 366 -1.18 12.43 -7.61
C PHE A 366 -2.67 12.37 -7.27
N ASN A 367 -3.35 13.49 -7.13
CA ASN A 367 -4.78 13.46 -6.85
C ASN A 367 -5.53 12.80 -8.03
N ALA A 368 -6.68 12.19 -7.77
CA ALA A 368 -7.52 11.61 -8.82
C ALA A 368 -7.89 12.60 -9.94
N SER A 369 -7.96 13.89 -9.60
CA SER A 369 -8.14 15.00 -10.53
C SER A 369 -6.84 15.71 -10.93
N GLY A 370 -5.69 15.15 -10.54
CA GLY A 370 -4.37 15.64 -10.95
C GLY A 370 -4.05 15.33 -12.41
N MET A 371 -2.90 15.79 -12.86
CA MET A 371 -2.51 15.63 -14.28
C MET A 371 -1.86 14.29 -14.60
N ALA A 372 -1.48 13.49 -13.59
CA ALA A 372 -0.79 12.22 -13.84
C ALA A 372 -1.67 11.00 -13.60
N THR A 373 -2.38 10.94 -12.49
CA THR A 373 -3.17 9.76 -12.13
C THR A 373 -4.17 9.32 -13.21
N PRO A 374 -4.93 10.19 -13.89
CA PRO A 374 -5.85 9.76 -14.95
C PRO A 374 -5.17 9.05 -16.12
N ASP A 375 -3.96 9.45 -16.48
CA ASP A 375 -3.20 8.84 -17.57
C ASP A 375 -2.81 7.40 -17.20
N ASP A 376 -2.34 7.17 -15.96
CA ASP A 376 -2.05 5.83 -15.44
C ASP A 376 -3.28 4.92 -15.46
N LEU A 377 -4.46 5.44 -15.08
CA LEU A 377 -5.67 4.62 -14.98
C LEU A 377 -6.13 4.09 -16.33
N GLU A 378 -5.95 4.87 -17.41
CA GLU A 378 -6.25 4.41 -18.76
C GLU A 378 -5.30 3.28 -19.18
N GLU A 379 -4.01 3.41 -18.87
CA GLU A 379 -3.04 2.35 -19.17
C GLU A 379 -3.30 1.07 -18.37
N PHE A 380 -3.71 1.17 -17.09
CA PHE A 380 -4.11 -0.02 -16.33
C PHE A 380 -5.32 -0.73 -16.95
N ARG A 381 -6.32 0.03 -17.38
CA ARG A 381 -7.48 -0.51 -18.06
C ARG A 381 -7.10 -1.20 -19.40
N ALA A 382 -6.21 -0.57 -20.16
CA ALA A 382 -5.72 -1.12 -21.42
C ALA A 382 -4.89 -2.39 -21.22
N CYS A 383 -4.00 -2.42 -20.21
CA CYS A 383 -3.25 -3.62 -19.84
C CYS A 383 -4.18 -4.77 -19.43
N GLN A 384 -5.15 -4.50 -18.54
CA GLN A 384 -6.12 -5.52 -18.09
C GLN A 384 -6.92 -6.08 -19.27
N ALA A 385 -7.34 -5.24 -20.21
CA ALA A 385 -8.02 -5.68 -21.42
C ALA A 385 -7.12 -6.53 -22.32
N GLY A 386 -5.83 -6.15 -22.43
CA GLY A 386 -4.82 -6.92 -23.15
C GLY A 386 -4.52 -8.29 -22.52
N TYR A 387 -4.54 -8.39 -21.20
CA TYR A 387 -4.32 -9.64 -20.46
C TYR A 387 -5.45 -10.65 -20.63
N ALA A 388 -6.64 -10.22 -21.01
CA ALA A 388 -7.73 -11.13 -21.37
C ALA A 388 -7.48 -11.90 -22.69
N GLY A 389 -6.49 -11.48 -23.49
CA GLY A 389 -6.10 -12.14 -24.72
C GLY A 389 -5.14 -13.31 -24.44
N ILE A 390 -5.47 -14.51 -24.92
CA ILE A 390 -4.69 -15.74 -24.69
C ILE A 390 -3.51 -15.94 -25.65
N ALA A 391 -3.34 -15.06 -26.62
CA ALA A 391 -2.29 -15.20 -27.63
C ALA A 391 -0.91 -14.72 -27.16
N LEU A 392 -0.88 -13.88 -26.12
CA LEU A 392 0.33 -13.40 -25.46
C LEU A 392 0.24 -13.71 -23.97
N GLU A 393 1.01 -14.68 -23.53
CA GLU A 393 0.89 -15.25 -22.19
C GLU A 393 1.76 -14.54 -21.15
N TRP A 394 2.80 -13.81 -21.56
CA TRP A 394 3.88 -13.34 -20.69
C TRP A 394 4.03 -11.82 -20.71
N ASN A 395 4.30 -11.26 -19.54
CA ASN A 395 4.89 -9.94 -19.35
C ASN A 395 6.40 -10.09 -19.22
N ASP A 396 7.15 -9.22 -19.86
CA ASP A 396 8.61 -9.14 -19.78
C ASP A 396 9.02 -8.24 -18.60
N MET A 397 10.03 -8.65 -17.83
CA MET A 397 10.63 -7.90 -16.73
C MET A 397 12.17 -7.88 -16.86
N CYS A 398 12.70 -8.06 -18.08
CA CYS A 398 14.15 -8.20 -18.29
C CYS A 398 14.91 -6.87 -18.28
N ARG A 399 14.20 -5.73 -18.23
CA ARG A 399 14.84 -4.42 -18.39
C ARG A 399 15.85 -4.18 -17.26
N GLY A 400 17.08 -3.90 -17.67
CA GLY A 400 18.19 -3.65 -16.75
C GLY A 400 18.90 -4.90 -16.23
N SER A 401 18.45 -6.12 -16.53
CA SER A 401 18.98 -7.37 -15.98
C SER A 401 20.50 -7.56 -16.11
N LYS A 402 21.11 -6.97 -17.14
CA LYS A 402 22.57 -7.03 -17.34
C LYS A 402 23.37 -6.24 -16.31
N HIS A 403 22.75 -5.34 -15.57
CA HIS A 403 23.44 -4.48 -14.62
C HIS A 403 22.75 -4.39 -13.25
N TRP A 404 21.78 -5.27 -12.98
CA TRP A 404 21.26 -5.40 -11.61
C TRP A 404 22.36 -5.86 -10.65
N ILE A 405 22.29 -5.38 -9.43
CA ILE A 405 23.19 -5.77 -8.34
C ILE A 405 22.37 -6.58 -7.32
N TYR A 406 22.77 -7.83 -7.09
CA TYR A 406 22.21 -8.63 -6.00
C TYR A 406 22.85 -8.16 -4.68
N GLY A 407 22.05 -7.42 -3.90
CA GLY A 407 22.48 -6.72 -2.72
C GLY A 407 22.51 -5.19 -2.89
N PRO A 408 23.13 -4.47 -1.96
CA PRO A 408 23.17 -3.00 -1.98
C PRO A 408 24.12 -2.44 -3.04
N ASP A 409 23.69 -1.39 -3.72
CA ASP A 409 24.56 -0.52 -4.52
C ASP A 409 25.25 0.54 -3.65
N ASP A 410 26.05 1.41 -4.28
CA ASP A 410 26.79 2.46 -3.57
C ASP A 410 25.84 3.41 -2.82
N ALA A 411 24.70 3.78 -3.43
CA ALA A 411 23.75 4.69 -2.83
C ALA A 411 23.03 4.07 -1.61
N ALA A 412 22.73 2.78 -1.64
CA ALA A 412 22.20 2.04 -0.50
C ALA A 412 23.24 1.96 0.64
N ASN A 413 24.50 1.71 0.28
CA ASN A 413 25.60 1.61 1.24
C ASN A 413 25.86 2.93 1.99
N GLU A 414 25.63 4.11 1.36
CA GLU A 414 25.75 5.42 2.02
C GLU A 414 24.94 5.52 3.32
N ILE A 415 23.80 4.83 3.42
CA ILE A 415 22.88 4.87 4.56
C ILE A 415 22.71 3.50 5.23
N GLY A 416 23.54 2.53 4.85
CA GLY A 416 23.48 1.17 5.39
C GLY A 416 22.19 0.41 5.06
N LEU A 417 21.52 0.75 3.95
CA LEU A 417 20.33 0.04 3.44
C LEU A 417 20.76 -1.27 2.79
N LYS A 418 20.01 -2.34 2.99
CA LYS A 418 20.34 -3.69 2.51
C LYS A 418 19.22 -4.28 1.65
N PRO A 419 19.03 -3.79 0.42
CA PRO A 419 18.10 -4.42 -0.51
C PRO A 419 18.59 -5.82 -0.93
N MET A 420 17.67 -6.69 -1.34
CA MET A 420 17.99 -7.97 -1.98
C MET A 420 18.50 -7.75 -3.41
N LEU A 421 17.92 -6.77 -4.09
CA LEU A 421 18.21 -6.44 -5.48
C LEU A 421 18.20 -4.93 -5.66
N SER A 422 19.23 -4.41 -6.31
CA SER A 422 19.36 -3.00 -6.69
C SER A 422 19.36 -2.86 -8.20
N GLY A 423 18.44 -2.04 -8.73
CA GLY A 423 18.49 -1.50 -10.08
C GLY A 423 19.23 -0.17 -10.05
N ILE A 424 20.21 0.00 -10.93
CA ILE A 424 21.07 1.21 -10.96
C ILE A 424 20.48 2.36 -11.76
N LYS A 425 19.32 2.14 -12.38
CA LYS A 425 18.51 3.14 -13.08
C LYS A 425 17.08 3.10 -12.58
N THR A 426 16.41 4.25 -12.65
CA THR A 426 14.98 4.37 -12.31
C THR A 426 14.07 3.52 -13.19
N GLU A 427 14.55 3.16 -14.37
CA GLU A 427 13.80 2.41 -15.38
C GLU A 427 14.05 0.89 -15.29
N ASP A 428 14.87 0.42 -14.34
CA ASP A 428 15.16 -1.00 -14.16
C ASP A 428 13.97 -1.71 -13.48
N GLU A 429 13.64 -2.91 -13.97
CA GLU A 429 12.45 -3.67 -13.54
C GLU A 429 12.75 -4.78 -12.52
N GLY A 430 13.98 -4.88 -12.04
CA GLY A 430 14.38 -5.91 -11.06
C GLY A 430 13.61 -5.88 -9.73
N LEU A 431 13.12 -4.72 -9.33
CA LEU A 431 12.29 -4.60 -8.12
C LEU A 431 10.97 -5.39 -8.24
N TYR A 432 10.37 -5.48 -9.43
CA TYR A 432 9.16 -6.28 -9.66
C TYR A 432 9.43 -7.77 -9.49
N LEU A 433 10.62 -8.22 -9.93
CA LEU A 433 11.03 -9.61 -9.71
C LEU A 433 11.01 -9.96 -8.23
N ALA A 434 11.60 -9.12 -7.36
CA ALA A 434 11.59 -9.34 -5.91
C ALA A 434 10.16 -9.40 -5.33
N GLN A 435 9.25 -8.54 -5.79
CA GLN A 435 7.86 -8.56 -5.40
C GLN A 435 7.15 -9.85 -5.82
N HIS A 436 7.33 -10.27 -7.08
CA HIS A 436 6.68 -11.48 -7.61
C HIS A 436 7.29 -12.77 -7.09
N GLN A 437 8.56 -12.80 -6.72
CA GLN A 437 9.15 -13.91 -5.96
C GLN A 437 8.47 -14.08 -4.60
N TYR A 438 8.23 -12.99 -3.87
CA TYR A 438 7.51 -13.06 -2.60
C TYR A 438 6.03 -13.44 -2.79
N TRP A 439 5.37 -12.91 -3.82
CA TRP A 439 4.03 -13.33 -4.23
C TRP A 439 3.97 -14.84 -4.49
N LEU A 440 4.86 -15.36 -5.34
CA LEU A 440 4.93 -16.79 -5.66
C LEU A 440 5.15 -17.65 -4.42
N LYS A 441 6.09 -17.27 -3.54
CA LYS A 441 6.34 -17.95 -2.27
C LYS A 441 5.07 -18.04 -1.42
N THR A 442 4.33 -16.94 -1.31
CA THR A 442 3.08 -16.87 -0.54
C THR A 442 1.98 -17.72 -1.17
N MET A 443 1.85 -17.69 -2.50
CA MET A 443 0.84 -18.49 -3.22
C MET A 443 1.14 -20.01 -3.14
N LYS A 444 2.39 -20.42 -3.18
CA LYS A 444 2.78 -21.82 -2.96
C LYS A 444 2.40 -22.30 -1.55
N HIS A 445 2.65 -21.48 -0.55
CA HIS A 445 2.21 -21.76 0.82
C HIS A 445 0.68 -21.84 0.93
N ALA A 446 -0.02 -20.93 0.29
CA ALA A 446 -1.49 -20.91 0.25
C ALA A 446 -2.07 -22.20 -0.33
N ILE A 447 -1.56 -22.65 -1.48
CA ILE A 447 -2.02 -23.88 -2.14
C ILE A 447 -1.73 -25.12 -1.27
N ALA A 448 -0.55 -25.18 -0.64
CA ALA A 448 -0.23 -26.28 0.27
C ALA A 448 -1.19 -26.32 1.48
N SER A 449 -1.46 -25.15 2.09
CA SER A 449 -2.38 -25.03 3.22
C SER A 449 -3.81 -25.42 2.85
N GLU A 450 -4.30 -25.03 1.66
CA GLU A 450 -5.65 -25.42 1.20
C GLU A 450 -5.76 -26.95 0.98
N LYS A 451 -4.72 -27.60 0.47
CA LYS A 451 -4.67 -29.05 0.30
C LYS A 451 -4.71 -29.77 1.66
N GLU A 452 -3.93 -29.32 2.63
CA GLU A 452 -3.94 -29.89 3.99
C GLU A 452 -5.31 -29.77 4.67
N ILE A 453 -6.00 -28.62 4.51
CA ILE A 453 -7.35 -28.40 5.04
C ILE A 453 -8.36 -29.36 4.37
N ALA A 454 -8.28 -29.54 3.05
CA ALA A 454 -9.15 -30.46 2.31
C ALA A 454 -8.97 -31.91 2.77
N ASP A 455 -7.73 -32.36 2.90
CA ASP A 455 -7.41 -33.74 3.36
C ASP A 455 -7.91 -34.01 4.79
N GLN A 456 -7.83 -33.01 5.68
CA GLN A 456 -8.36 -33.12 7.04
C GLN A 456 -9.88 -33.11 7.10
N GLY A 457 -10.55 -32.41 6.18
CA GLY A 457 -12.02 -32.36 6.07
C GLY A 457 -12.63 -33.64 5.50
N GLU A 458 -11.90 -34.42 4.69
CA GLU A 458 -12.35 -35.72 4.18
C GLU A 458 -12.23 -36.84 5.21
N THR A 459 -11.43 -36.62 6.28
CA THR A 459 -11.19 -37.62 7.34
C THR A 459 -12.05 -37.43 8.59
N ALA A 460 -12.89 -36.40 8.64
CA ALA A 460 -13.80 -36.07 9.75
C ALA A 460 -15.28 -36.31 9.38
#